data_f6c8d4f1a41e8979b106f745a071191a
#
_entry.id   f6c8d4f1a41e8979b106f745a071191a
#
_cell.length_a   1.000
_cell.length_b   1.000
_cell.length_c   1.000
_cell.angle_alpha   90.00
_cell.angle_beta   90.00
_cell.angle_gamma   90.00
#
_symmetry.space_group_name_H-M   'P 1'
#
loop_
_entity.id
_entity.type
_entity.pdbx_description
1 polymer ?
#
loop_
_entity_poly.entity_id
_entity_poly.type
_entity_poly.pdbx_seq_one_letter_code
_entity_poly.pdbx_strand_id
1 'polypeptide(L)'
;SRGLGDVYKRQDLVILDIMMPGISGIKTCEQIRKISYVPILFLTAKSSENDKIIGFTAGADDYLVKPFSYAELLARIKALLRRKQVYTCGNMKENGQNVWIKKGDLKINTTGNKVFSGDEEIYLTETEYEILSLMLKYRGKIFSVQNIYESVWQEPFFNNSANTVMVHIRKLRLKIEKNPQKPQIIQTVWGKGCLL
;
A
#
# COMPACT_ATOMS: atom_id res chain seq x y z
N SER A 1 13.40 -27.34 22.51
CA SER A 1 12.45 -26.23 22.62
C SER A 1 12.58 -25.36 21.39
N ARG A 2 11.73 -25.59 20.38
CA ARG A 2 11.58 -24.65 19.25
C ARG A 2 10.83 -23.44 19.78
N GLY A 3 11.51 -22.31 19.90
CA GLY A 3 11.00 -21.13 20.55
C GLY A 3 9.81 -20.51 19.82
N LEU A 4 8.89 -19.95 20.59
CA LEU A 4 7.74 -19.13 20.13
C LEU A 4 8.13 -18.04 19.10
N GLY A 5 9.41 -17.66 19.01
CA GLY A 5 9.92 -16.66 18.06
C GLY A 5 9.77 -17.01 16.58
N ASP A 6 9.67 -18.29 16.19
CA ASP A 6 9.52 -18.68 14.79
C ASP A 6 8.07 -18.65 14.30
N VAL A 7 7.09 -18.70 15.22
CA VAL A 7 5.66 -18.65 14.89
C VAL A 7 5.26 -17.23 14.47
N TYR A 8 5.88 -16.19 15.03
CA TYR A 8 5.57 -14.79 14.72
C TYR A 8 6.19 -14.27 13.42
N LYS A 9 7.14 -14.98 12.83
CA LYS A 9 7.80 -14.57 11.58
C LYS A 9 6.98 -14.84 10.29
N ARG A 10 5.81 -15.47 10.41
CA ARG A 10 4.97 -15.88 9.25
C ARG A 10 3.57 -15.28 9.25
N GLN A 11 3.43 -14.06 9.73
CA GLN A 11 2.15 -13.37 9.58
C GLN A 11 2.05 -12.82 8.15
N ASP A 12 0.94 -13.15 7.49
CA ASP A 12 0.67 -12.73 6.12
C ASP A 12 -0.24 -11.51 6.04
N LEU A 13 -0.96 -11.20 7.12
CA LEU A 13 -1.84 -10.05 7.27
C LEU A 13 -2.07 -9.79 8.76
N VAL A 14 -2.24 -8.53 9.12
CA VAL A 14 -2.61 -8.10 10.48
C VAL A 14 -3.94 -7.37 10.43
N ILE A 15 -4.86 -7.74 11.31
CA ILE A 15 -6.13 -7.03 11.51
C ILE A 15 -6.08 -6.32 12.85
N LEU A 16 -6.29 -5.02 12.87
CA LEU A 16 -6.23 -4.19 14.08
C LEU A 16 -7.55 -3.45 14.29
N ASP A 17 -8.10 -3.54 15.49
CA ASP A 17 -9.14 -2.61 15.91
C ASP A 17 -8.50 -1.28 16.33
N ILE A 18 -9.03 -0.16 15.85
CA ILE A 18 -8.54 1.17 16.25
C ILE A 18 -8.80 1.42 17.72
N MET A 19 -9.97 0.98 18.20
CA MET A 19 -10.45 1.23 19.58
C MET A 19 -10.13 0.03 20.48
N MET A 20 -8.85 -0.23 20.73
CA MET A 20 -8.44 -1.25 21.70
C MET A 20 -8.20 -0.65 23.09
N PRO A 21 -8.56 -1.36 24.19
CA PRO A 21 -8.18 -0.96 25.54
C PRO A 21 -6.65 -0.94 25.72
N GLY A 22 -6.12 0.10 26.34
CA GLY A 22 -4.69 0.25 26.59
C GLY A 22 -3.95 0.90 25.42
N ILE A 23 -3.33 0.12 24.53
CA ILE A 23 -2.60 0.65 23.37
C ILE A 23 -3.56 0.72 22.18
N SER A 24 -3.73 1.91 21.59
CA SER A 24 -4.61 2.07 20.44
C SER A 24 -4.04 1.30 19.21
N GLY A 25 -4.96 0.83 18.35
CA GLY A 25 -4.57 0.17 17.09
C GLY A 25 -3.64 1.01 16.22
N ILE A 26 -3.80 2.34 16.25
CA ILE A 26 -2.94 3.28 15.53
C ILE A 26 -1.49 3.19 16.01
N LYS A 27 -1.26 3.29 17.32
CA LYS A 27 0.09 3.14 17.90
C LYS A 27 0.67 1.75 17.64
N THR A 28 -0.16 0.72 17.71
CA THR A 28 0.26 -0.66 17.37
C THR A 28 0.70 -0.75 15.90
N CYS A 29 -0.04 -0.14 14.98
CA CYS A 29 0.32 -0.09 13.57
C CYS A 29 1.67 0.60 13.36
N GLU A 30 1.89 1.76 13.99
CA GLU A 30 3.17 2.48 13.92
C GLU A 30 4.34 1.64 14.43
N GLN A 31 4.14 0.86 15.51
CA GLN A 31 5.18 -0.05 16.01
C GLN A 31 5.45 -1.20 15.04
N ILE A 32 4.40 -1.81 14.48
CA ILE A 32 4.55 -2.88 13.47
C ILE A 32 5.31 -2.33 12.25
N ARG A 33 5.03 -1.12 11.79
CA ARG A 33 5.68 -0.51 10.63
C ARG A 33 7.18 -0.23 10.81
N LYS A 34 7.67 -0.19 12.05
CA LYS A 34 9.12 -0.11 12.32
C LYS A 34 9.86 -1.41 12.00
N ILE A 35 9.16 -2.56 12.00
CA ILE A 35 9.75 -3.88 11.89
C ILE A 35 9.17 -4.75 10.77
N SER A 36 8.03 -4.36 10.18
CA SER A 36 7.33 -5.18 9.18
C SER A 36 6.50 -4.32 8.22
N TYR A 37 6.43 -4.77 6.96
CA TYR A 37 5.58 -4.23 5.90
C TYR A 37 4.41 -5.14 5.57
N VAL A 38 4.08 -6.09 6.45
CA VAL A 38 2.91 -6.96 6.32
C VAL A 38 1.64 -6.13 6.13
N PRO A 39 0.70 -6.53 5.25
CA PRO A 39 -0.55 -5.83 5.06
C PRO A 39 -1.31 -5.65 6.38
N ILE A 40 -1.84 -4.46 6.65
CA ILE A 40 -2.62 -4.13 7.85
C ILE A 40 -3.99 -3.63 7.44
N LEU A 41 -5.03 -4.32 7.93
CA LEU A 41 -6.43 -3.93 7.83
C LEU A 41 -6.90 -3.36 9.16
N PHE A 42 -7.38 -2.11 9.17
CA PHE A 42 -8.03 -1.56 10.35
C PHE A 42 -9.51 -1.91 10.42
N LEU A 43 -9.97 -2.27 11.62
CA LEU A 43 -11.39 -2.26 11.97
C LEU A 43 -11.69 -0.98 12.77
N THR A 44 -12.75 -0.25 12.38
CA THR A 44 -13.09 1.03 13.04
C THR A 44 -14.59 1.17 13.22
N ALA A 45 -15.02 1.67 14.39
CA ALA A 45 -16.40 2.11 14.63
C ALA A 45 -16.64 3.54 14.11
N LYS A 46 -15.56 4.25 13.75
CA LYS A 46 -15.62 5.65 13.35
C LYS A 46 -15.61 5.77 11.84
N SER A 47 -16.65 6.40 11.32
CA SER A 47 -16.84 6.66 9.88
C SER A 47 -16.32 8.06 9.47
N SER A 48 -15.80 8.88 10.41
CA SER A 48 -15.32 10.22 10.06
C SER A 48 -14.11 10.16 9.13
N GLU A 49 -14.04 11.07 8.18
CA GLU A 49 -12.93 11.16 7.23
C GLU A 49 -11.58 11.35 7.93
N ASN A 50 -11.58 12.14 9.03
CA ASN A 50 -10.37 12.39 9.81
C ASN A 50 -9.80 11.12 10.45
N ASP A 51 -10.66 10.25 11.00
CA ASP A 51 -10.20 8.99 11.61
C ASP A 51 -9.60 8.03 10.59
N LYS A 52 -10.16 8.01 9.37
CA LYS A 52 -9.62 7.21 8.26
C LYS A 52 -8.26 7.74 7.80
N ILE A 53 -8.12 9.06 7.66
CA ILE A 53 -6.86 9.70 7.30
C ILE A 53 -5.78 9.40 8.35
N ILE A 54 -6.12 9.47 9.64
CA ILE A 54 -5.19 9.13 10.74
C ILE A 54 -4.76 7.66 10.65
N GLY A 55 -5.68 6.73 10.42
CA GLY A 55 -5.38 5.31 10.26
C GLY A 55 -4.45 5.04 9.09
N PHE A 56 -4.71 5.63 7.94
CA PHE A 56 -3.81 5.52 6.79
C PHE A 56 -2.46 6.19 7.03
N THR A 57 -2.43 7.34 7.71
CA THR A 57 -1.17 8.02 8.07
C THR A 57 -0.30 7.13 8.95
N ALA A 58 -0.88 6.33 9.85
CA ALA A 58 -0.16 5.37 10.67
C ALA A 58 0.43 4.18 9.91
N GLY A 59 0.00 3.93 8.67
CA GLY A 59 0.58 2.88 7.83
C GLY A 59 -0.34 1.72 7.47
N ALA A 60 -1.64 1.81 7.73
CA ALA A 60 -2.60 0.81 7.28
C ALA A 60 -2.71 0.76 5.74
N ASP A 61 -3.02 -0.41 5.21
CA ASP A 61 -3.22 -0.63 3.77
C ASP A 61 -4.70 -0.54 3.39
N ASP A 62 -5.60 -0.87 4.32
CA ASP A 62 -7.05 -0.75 4.13
C ASP A 62 -7.76 -0.61 5.49
N TYR A 63 -9.05 -0.27 5.46
CA TYR A 63 -9.90 -0.18 6.65
C TYR A 63 -11.29 -0.72 6.38
N LEU A 64 -11.97 -1.17 7.46
CA LEU A 64 -13.33 -1.69 7.44
C LEU A 64 -14.13 -1.06 8.58
N VAL A 65 -15.23 -0.41 8.23
CA VAL A 65 -16.09 0.29 9.20
C VAL A 65 -17.10 -0.68 9.80
N LYS A 66 -17.21 -0.68 11.13
CA LYS A 66 -18.24 -1.42 11.87
C LYS A 66 -19.58 -0.67 11.85
N PRO A 67 -20.72 -1.38 11.69
CA PRO A 67 -20.84 -2.82 11.47
C PRO A 67 -20.54 -3.21 10.03
N PHE A 68 -19.91 -4.37 9.84
CA PHE A 68 -19.56 -4.92 8.52
C PHE A 68 -20.09 -6.34 8.36
N SER A 69 -20.30 -6.77 7.13
CA SER A 69 -20.66 -8.14 6.83
C SER A 69 -19.42 -9.04 6.82
N TYR A 70 -19.61 -10.33 7.12
CA TYR A 70 -18.56 -11.34 6.98
C TYR A 70 -18.01 -11.41 5.55
N ALA A 71 -18.90 -11.26 4.56
CA ALA A 71 -18.52 -11.25 3.15
C ALA A 71 -17.58 -10.06 2.82
N GLU A 72 -17.86 -8.87 3.34
CA GLU A 72 -17.00 -7.69 3.15
C GLU A 72 -15.63 -7.87 3.81
N LEU A 73 -15.59 -8.36 5.07
CA LEU A 73 -14.33 -8.65 5.74
C LEU A 73 -13.48 -9.64 4.93
N LEU A 74 -14.07 -10.75 4.47
CA LEU A 74 -13.36 -11.74 3.67
C LEU A 74 -12.90 -11.19 2.33
N ALA A 75 -13.69 -10.34 1.66
CA ALA A 75 -13.31 -9.74 0.40
C ALA A 75 -12.05 -8.89 0.57
N ARG A 76 -11.98 -8.03 1.60
CA ARG A 76 -10.83 -7.19 1.91
C ARG A 76 -9.59 -8.00 2.29
N ILE A 77 -9.74 -9.02 3.14
CA ILE A 77 -8.64 -9.94 3.49
C ILE A 77 -8.09 -10.62 2.23
N LYS A 78 -8.99 -11.17 1.38
CA LYS A 78 -8.58 -11.82 0.13
C LYS A 78 -7.88 -10.86 -0.82
N ALA A 79 -8.35 -9.61 -0.93
CA ALA A 79 -7.72 -8.59 -1.75
C ALA A 79 -6.29 -8.29 -1.26
N LEU A 80 -6.09 -8.08 0.04
CA LEU A 80 -4.77 -7.84 0.62
C LEU A 80 -3.82 -9.05 0.47
N LEU A 81 -4.30 -10.27 0.73
CA LEU A 81 -3.48 -11.49 0.60
C LEU A 81 -3.17 -11.84 -0.85
N ARG A 82 -4.11 -11.63 -1.79
CA ARG A 82 -3.88 -11.88 -3.23
C ARG A 82 -2.76 -11.01 -3.78
N ARG A 83 -2.68 -9.75 -3.36
CA ARG A 83 -1.60 -8.84 -3.73
C ARG A 83 -0.25 -9.48 -3.43
N LYS A 84 -0.08 -10.01 -2.21
CA LYS A 84 1.15 -10.73 -1.83
C LYS A 84 1.42 -11.96 -2.70
N GLN A 85 0.40 -12.76 -3.02
CA GLN A 85 0.55 -14.00 -3.80
C GLN A 85 0.88 -13.75 -5.27
N VAL A 86 0.25 -12.77 -5.91
CA VAL A 86 0.50 -12.42 -7.31
C VAL A 86 1.96 -12.01 -7.52
N TYR A 87 2.54 -11.28 -6.57
CA TYR A 87 3.96 -10.89 -6.65
C TYR A 87 4.93 -12.04 -6.33
N THR A 88 4.51 -13.01 -5.53
CA THR A 88 5.34 -14.19 -5.23
C THR A 88 5.24 -15.25 -6.33
N CYS A 89 4.08 -15.43 -6.98
CA CYS A 89 3.85 -16.45 -8.01
C CYS A 89 3.99 -15.93 -9.45
N GLY A 90 3.83 -14.63 -9.71
CA GLY A 90 3.98 -14.03 -11.05
C GLY A 90 5.40 -14.05 -11.60
N ASN A 91 6.39 -14.37 -10.77
CA ASN A 91 7.81 -14.35 -11.11
C ASN A 91 8.40 -15.70 -11.51
N MET A 92 7.59 -16.75 -11.72
CA MET A 92 8.14 -18.08 -12.09
C MET A 92 8.06 -18.45 -13.57
N LYS A 93 7.63 -17.57 -14.46
CA LYS A 93 7.65 -17.85 -15.90
C LYS A 93 7.93 -16.60 -16.72
N GLU A 94 9.17 -16.20 -16.76
CA GLU A 94 9.85 -15.69 -17.97
C GLU A 94 11.32 -15.40 -17.62
N ASN A 95 12.20 -16.22 -18.18
CA ASN A 95 13.65 -16.03 -18.29
C ASN A 95 14.33 -15.12 -17.26
N GLY A 96 14.80 -15.69 -16.17
CA GLY A 96 15.80 -15.23 -15.19
C GLY A 96 16.47 -13.85 -15.23
N GLN A 97 15.94 -12.89 -15.96
CA GLN A 97 16.46 -11.54 -16.03
C GLN A 97 15.69 -10.62 -15.10
N ASN A 98 16.40 -10.10 -14.12
CA ASN A 98 15.91 -9.01 -13.26
C ASN A 98 15.53 -7.80 -14.14
N VAL A 99 14.23 -7.54 -14.32
CA VAL A 99 13.78 -6.39 -15.09
C VAL A 99 13.83 -5.16 -14.21
N TRP A 100 14.81 -4.31 -14.46
CA TRP A 100 14.96 -3.03 -13.78
C TRP A 100 14.36 -1.91 -14.60
N ILE A 101 13.49 -1.13 -13.97
CA ILE A 101 12.95 0.09 -14.53
C ILE A 101 13.60 1.27 -13.84
N LYS A 102 14.14 2.23 -14.61
CA LYS A 102 14.79 3.44 -14.08
C LYS A 102 13.99 4.68 -14.45
N LYS A 103 13.84 5.60 -13.50
CA LYS A 103 13.33 6.97 -13.71
C LYS A 103 14.10 7.93 -12.79
N GLY A 104 15.00 8.71 -13.37
CA GLY A 104 15.97 9.49 -12.59
C GLY A 104 16.81 8.58 -11.70
N ASP A 105 16.91 8.90 -10.42
CA ASP A 105 17.63 8.10 -9.43
C ASP A 105 16.83 6.88 -8.94
N LEU A 106 15.52 6.80 -9.30
CA LEU A 106 14.66 5.69 -8.90
C LEU A 106 14.93 4.45 -9.76
N LYS A 107 15.27 3.34 -9.11
CA LYS A 107 15.46 2.02 -9.72
C LYS A 107 14.43 1.06 -9.11
N ILE A 108 13.66 0.38 -9.94
CA ILE A 108 12.60 -0.54 -9.51
C ILE A 108 12.83 -1.88 -10.15
N ASN A 109 12.96 -2.90 -9.32
CA ASN A 109 13.01 -4.28 -9.75
C ASN A 109 11.60 -4.86 -9.73
N THR A 110 11.04 -5.11 -10.91
CA THR A 110 9.68 -5.64 -11.05
C THR A 110 9.57 -7.12 -10.70
N THR A 111 10.70 -7.84 -10.69
CA THR A 111 10.75 -9.27 -10.37
C THR A 111 10.89 -9.51 -8.87
N GLY A 112 11.66 -8.66 -8.17
CA GLY A 112 11.95 -8.81 -6.74
C GLY A 112 11.23 -7.82 -5.81
N ASN A 113 10.30 -7.01 -6.33
CA ASN A 113 9.57 -5.98 -5.57
C ASN A 113 10.48 -5.01 -4.81
N LYS A 114 11.68 -4.75 -5.35
CA LYS A 114 12.67 -3.88 -4.73
C LYS A 114 12.69 -2.52 -5.40
N VAL A 115 12.77 -1.48 -4.58
CA VAL A 115 12.84 -0.10 -5.02
C VAL A 115 14.06 0.54 -4.41
N PHE A 116 14.82 1.28 -5.21
CA PHE A 116 16.02 2.00 -4.77
C PHE A 116 15.95 3.46 -5.23
N SER A 117 16.44 4.38 -4.40
CA SER A 117 16.76 5.75 -4.78
C SER A 117 18.28 5.90 -4.75
N GLY A 118 18.91 6.02 -5.92
CA GLY A 118 20.36 5.85 -6.01
C GLY A 118 20.77 4.43 -5.62
N ASP A 119 21.49 4.31 -4.50
CA ASP A 119 21.94 3.02 -3.95
C ASP A 119 21.23 2.65 -2.63
N GLU A 120 20.30 3.49 -2.16
CA GLU A 120 19.52 3.26 -0.93
C GLU A 120 18.24 2.49 -1.25
N GLU A 121 18.00 1.36 -0.56
CA GLU A 121 16.76 0.58 -0.70
C GLU A 121 15.60 1.28 -0.01
N ILE A 122 14.51 1.51 -0.75
CA ILE A 122 13.28 2.12 -0.25
C ILE A 122 12.26 1.03 0.05
N TYR A 123 11.82 0.96 1.30
CA TYR A 123 10.80 0.01 1.71
C TYR A 123 9.40 0.58 1.50
N LEU A 124 8.64 -0.04 0.60
CA LEU A 124 7.25 0.29 0.30
C LEU A 124 6.31 -0.73 0.95
N THR A 125 5.12 -0.27 1.39
CA THR A 125 4.04 -1.20 1.70
C THR A 125 3.52 -1.82 0.40
N GLU A 126 2.79 -2.93 0.50
CA GLU A 126 2.23 -3.63 -0.65
C GLU A 126 1.41 -2.68 -1.55
N THR A 127 0.51 -1.91 -0.94
CA THR A 127 -0.34 -0.95 -1.66
C THR A 127 0.47 0.16 -2.34
N GLU A 128 1.50 0.70 -1.67
CA GLU A 128 2.39 1.70 -2.26
C GLU A 128 3.14 1.15 -3.46
N TYR A 129 3.62 -0.10 -3.36
CA TYR A 129 4.31 -0.77 -4.46
C TYR A 129 3.36 -1.03 -5.63
N GLU A 130 2.12 -1.46 -5.38
CA GLU A 130 1.12 -1.68 -6.43
C GLU A 130 0.77 -0.40 -7.20
N ILE A 131 0.54 0.71 -6.48
CA ILE A 131 0.32 2.01 -7.11
C ILE A 131 1.49 2.38 -8.01
N LEU A 132 2.72 2.26 -7.50
CA LEU A 132 3.93 2.57 -8.26
C LEU A 132 4.08 1.67 -9.49
N SER A 133 3.86 0.37 -9.33
CA SER A 133 3.94 -0.63 -10.40
C SER A 133 2.90 -0.39 -11.49
N LEU A 134 1.64 -0.05 -11.11
CA LEU A 134 0.58 0.31 -12.04
C LEU A 134 1.01 1.49 -12.91
N MET A 135 1.51 2.56 -12.28
CA MET A 135 1.94 3.76 -13.00
C MET A 135 3.16 3.53 -13.89
N LEU A 136 4.09 2.67 -13.45
CA LEU A 136 5.26 2.28 -14.23
C LEU A 136 4.92 1.44 -15.46
N LYS A 137 3.97 0.51 -15.32
CA LYS A 137 3.51 -0.33 -16.42
C LYS A 137 2.91 0.50 -17.56
N TYR A 138 2.29 1.63 -17.23
CA TYR A 138 1.63 2.51 -18.21
C TYR A 138 2.19 3.94 -18.13
N ARG A 139 3.49 4.06 -18.35
CA ARG A 139 4.21 5.35 -18.30
C ARG A 139 3.57 6.42 -19.20
N GLY A 140 3.49 7.63 -18.68
CA GLY A 140 2.90 8.76 -19.41
C GLY A 140 1.37 8.75 -19.48
N LYS A 141 0.71 7.69 -18.97
CA LYS A 141 -0.74 7.66 -18.83
C LYS A 141 -1.15 8.42 -17.57
N ILE A 142 -2.16 9.27 -17.70
CA ILE A 142 -2.80 9.93 -16.56
C ILE A 142 -3.81 8.94 -15.96
N PHE A 143 -3.66 8.69 -14.67
CA PHE A 143 -4.60 7.88 -13.89
C PHE A 143 -5.47 8.78 -13.04
N SER A 144 -6.79 8.71 -13.21
CA SER A 144 -7.72 9.31 -12.26
C SER A 144 -7.62 8.57 -10.91
N VAL A 145 -8.03 9.25 -9.83
CA VAL A 145 -8.08 8.64 -8.49
C VAL A 145 -8.95 7.39 -8.50
N GLN A 146 -10.06 7.42 -9.25
CA GLN A 146 -10.93 6.26 -9.46
C GLN A 146 -10.19 5.11 -10.15
N ASN A 147 -9.48 5.38 -11.26
CA ASN A 147 -8.74 4.32 -11.96
C ASN A 147 -7.66 3.68 -11.09
N ILE A 148 -6.97 4.47 -10.25
CA ILE A 148 -5.98 3.93 -9.31
C ILE A 148 -6.69 3.03 -8.29
N TYR A 149 -7.79 3.51 -7.70
CA TYR A 149 -8.53 2.72 -6.71
C TYR A 149 -9.02 1.40 -7.28
N GLU A 150 -9.79 1.44 -8.36
CA GLU A 150 -10.36 0.25 -8.99
C GLU A 150 -9.29 -0.75 -9.47
N SER A 151 -8.15 -0.25 -9.95
CA SER A 151 -7.04 -1.11 -10.40
C SER A 151 -6.30 -1.76 -9.24
N VAL A 152 -6.07 -1.04 -8.14
CA VAL A 152 -5.26 -1.49 -7.01
C VAL A 152 -6.12 -2.25 -6.01
N TRP A 153 -7.29 -1.72 -5.62
CA TRP A 153 -8.18 -2.40 -4.66
C TRP A 153 -9.08 -3.43 -5.32
N GLN A 154 -9.28 -3.34 -6.65
CA GLN A 154 -10.19 -4.22 -7.43
C GLN A 154 -11.63 -4.23 -6.90
N GLU A 155 -12.05 -3.09 -6.40
CA GLU A 155 -13.38 -2.80 -5.87
C GLU A 155 -13.98 -1.59 -6.59
N PRO A 156 -15.31 -1.47 -6.66
CA PRO A 156 -15.96 -0.27 -7.18
C PRO A 156 -15.56 0.97 -6.40
N PHE A 157 -15.41 2.09 -7.09
CA PHE A 157 -15.06 3.36 -6.48
C PHE A 157 -16.27 3.97 -5.76
N PHE A 158 -16.12 4.31 -4.48
CA PHE A 158 -17.12 4.99 -3.66
C PHE A 158 -16.61 6.35 -3.20
N ASN A 159 -17.50 7.22 -2.71
CA ASN A 159 -17.19 8.61 -2.34
C ASN A 159 -15.97 8.77 -1.40
N ASN A 160 -15.71 7.78 -0.53
CA ASN A 160 -14.60 7.83 0.41
C ASN A 160 -13.29 7.21 -0.13
N SER A 161 -13.31 6.56 -1.28
CA SER A 161 -12.15 5.88 -1.85
C SER A 161 -11.07 6.85 -2.32
N ALA A 162 -11.45 8.08 -2.65
CA ALA A 162 -10.52 9.12 -3.08
C ALA A 162 -9.46 9.43 -2.02
N ASN A 163 -9.88 9.59 -0.76
CA ASN A 163 -8.97 9.89 0.35
C ASN A 163 -7.97 8.76 0.59
N THR A 164 -8.41 7.50 0.46
CA THR A 164 -7.54 6.32 0.55
C THR A 164 -6.38 6.42 -0.45
N VAL A 165 -6.69 6.63 -1.72
CA VAL A 165 -5.66 6.77 -2.77
C VAL A 165 -4.72 7.93 -2.49
N MET A 166 -5.27 9.10 -2.15
CA MET A 166 -4.47 10.32 -1.94
C MET A 166 -3.49 10.19 -0.78
N VAL A 167 -3.87 9.48 0.30
CA VAL A 167 -2.96 9.22 1.42
C VAL A 167 -1.81 8.30 1.00
N HIS A 168 -2.08 7.24 0.24
CA HIS A 168 -1.02 6.36 -0.26
C HIS A 168 -0.11 7.06 -1.28
N ILE A 169 -0.66 7.88 -2.18
CA ILE A 169 0.15 8.72 -3.08
C ILE A 169 1.04 9.68 -2.29
N ARG A 170 0.52 10.32 -1.25
CA ARG A 170 1.31 11.22 -0.39
C ARG A 170 2.47 10.47 0.30
N LYS A 171 2.19 9.29 0.87
CA LYS A 171 3.23 8.46 1.52
C LYS A 171 4.28 7.98 0.53
N LEU A 172 3.83 7.54 -0.63
CA LEU A 172 4.72 7.12 -1.69
C LEU A 172 5.67 8.26 -2.09
N ARG A 173 5.13 9.47 -2.29
CA ARG A 173 5.94 10.67 -2.55
C ARG A 173 6.95 10.96 -1.44
N LEU A 174 6.57 10.84 -0.17
CA LEU A 174 7.48 11.04 0.96
C LEU A 174 8.68 10.08 0.92
N LYS A 175 8.51 8.89 0.31
CA LYS A 175 9.55 7.87 0.23
C LYS A 175 10.41 7.98 -1.04
N ILE A 176 9.83 8.37 -2.17
CA ILE A 176 10.53 8.31 -3.47
C ILE A 176 10.92 9.67 -4.05
N GLU A 177 10.32 10.77 -3.59
CA GLU A 177 10.60 12.12 -4.12
C GLU A 177 11.67 12.81 -3.30
N LYS A 178 12.60 13.50 -3.96
CA LYS A 178 13.55 14.39 -3.28
C LYS A 178 12.85 15.55 -2.57
N ASN A 179 11.77 16.06 -3.17
CA ASN A 179 10.91 17.08 -2.59
C ASN A 179 9.43 16.70 -2.79
N PRO A 180 8.78 16.13 -1.78
CA PRO A 180 7.38 15.72 -1.86
C PRO A 180 6.39 16.85 -2.14
N GLN A 181 6.75 18.10 -1.85
CA GLN A 181 5.93 19.29 -2.14
C GLN A 181 6.02 19.71 -3.61
N LYS A 182 7.10 19.32 -4.31
CA LYS A 182 7.31 19.56 -5.74
C LYS A 182 7.66 18.24 -6.43
N PRO A 183 6.70 17.29 -6.51
CA PRO A 183 6.96 15.94 -6.98
C PRO A 183 7.35 15.94 -8.46
N GLN A 184 8.41 15.19 -8.79
CA GLN A 184 8.94 15.02 -10.14
C GLN A 184 8.68 13.61 -10.69
N ILE A 185 8.52 12.65 -9.80
CA ILE A 185 8.31 11.23 -10.16
C ILE A 185 6.81 10.98 -10.34
N ILE A 186 5.99 11.22 -9.30
CA ILE A 186 4.52 11.11 -9.39
C ILE A 186 3.93 12.53 -9.44
N GLN A 187 3.66 13.01 -10.64
CA GLN A 187 3.15 14.35 -10.87
C GLN A 187 1.63 14.40 -10.76
N THR A 188 1.10 15.52 -10.27
CA THR A 188 -0.35 15.79 -10.29
C THR A 188 -0.73 16.53 -11.56
N VAL A 189 -1.73 16.04 -12.27
CA VAL A 189 -2.39 16.71 -13.37
C VAL A 189 -3.73 17.21 -12.87
N TRP A 190 -3.83 18.53 -12.67
CA TRP A 190 -5.00 19.15 -12.08
C TRP A 190 -6.29 18.79 -12.82
N GLY A 191 -7.30 18.39 -12.07
CA GLY A 191 -8.61 17.97 -12.59
C GLY A 191 -8.62 16.61 -13.30
N LYS A 192 -7.46 15.94 -13.48
CA LYS A 192 -7.36 14.66 -14.23
C LYS A 192 -6.79 13.50 -13.41
N GLY A 193 -5.88 13.75 -12.47
CA GLY A 193 -5.29 12.71 -11.64
C GLY A 193 -3.78 12.80 -11.50
N CYS A 194 -3.11 11.64 -11.53
CA CYS A 194 -1.66 11.53 -11.40
C CYS A 194 -1.05 10.79 -12.59
N LEU A 195 0.21 11.10 -12.91
CA LEU A 195 1.02 10.36 -13.87
C LEU A 195 2.43 10.15 -13.33
N LEU A 196 3.13 9.14 -13.87
CA LEU A 196 4.52 8.86 -13.57
C LEU A 196 5.39 9.15 -14.80
#